data_9f4db38bd9addfdb30868f7cf7dc418f
#
_entry.id   9f4db38bd9addfdb30868f7cf7dc418f
#
_cell.length_a   1.000
_cell.length_b   1.000
_cell.length_c   1.000
_cell.angle_alpha   90.00
_cell.angle_beta   90.00
_cell.angle_gamma   90.00
#
_symmetry.space_group_name_H-M   'P 1'
#
loop_
_entity.id
_entity.type
_entity.pdbx_description
1 polymer ?
#
loop_
_entity_poly.entity_id
_entity_poly.type
_entity_poly.pdbx_seq_one_letter_code
_entity_poly.pdbx_strand_id
1 'polypeptide(L)'
;MWKDVYMNDYSCLSEYGHNIGLINEEKYKKLQNKIKEIEELKNLLKTNKITPTKETNEFLNSINSAQIKDGLSLYDLLRRPEVTMNTLKHFIEIPYNELVQEQVEISIKYEGYIKKAEKEAEKMLNLENKKIPEDIDYDKIHNLASEAKQKLKEVRPTSIGQAIRISGVNPADISIIMIYLKKEYNHEFK
;
A
#
# COMPACT_ATOMS: atom_id res chain seq x y z
N MET A 1 -1.98 5.57 7.29
CA MET A 1 -0.74 6.34 7.54
C MET A 1 0.18 6.41 6.32
N TRP A 2 0.43 5.34 5.54
CA TRP A 2 1.21 5.41 4.29
C TRP A 2 0.37 5.81 3.05
N LYS A 3 -0.94 5.56 3.07
CA LYS A 3 -1.88 6.03 2.04
C LYS A 3 -1.86 7.56 1.90
N ASP A 4 -1.58 8.24 3.00
CA ASP A 4 -1.60 9.69 3.11
C ASP A 4 -0.32 10.33 2.60
N VAL A 5 0.81 9.60 2.59
CA VAL A 5 2.13 10.11 2.17
C VAL A 5 2.23 10.30 0.65
N TYR A 6 1.57 9.45 -0.15
CA TYR A 6 1.63 9.55 -1.62
C TYR A 6 0.44 10.24 -2.26
N MET A 7 -0.71 10.18 -1.61
CA MET A 7 -1.87 10.88 -2.14
C MET A 7 -2.04 12.28 -1.59
N ASN A 8 -1.46 12.59 -0.42
CA ASN A 8 -1.74 13.87 0.20
C ASN A 8 -0.99 14.15 1.50
N ASP A 9 0.18 14.68 1.46
CA ASP A 9 0.69 15.47 2.60
C ASP A 9 -0.26 16.62 2.98
N TYR A 10 -1.20 16.96 2.10
CA TYR A 10 -2.12 18.08 2.27
C TYR A 10 -3.55 17.69 2.67
N SER A 11 -4.06 16.48 2.40
CA SER A 11 -5.49 16.21 2.66
C SER A 11 -5.79 15.86 4.10
N CYS A 12 -5.06 14.99 4.74
CA CYS A 12 -5.32 14.62 6.14
C CYS A 12 -5.05 15.78 7.11
N LEU A 13 -3.91 16.47 6.94
CA LEU A 13 -3.57 17.61 7.77
C LEU A 13 -4.37 18.85 7.43
N SER A 14 -4.87 18.99 6.20
CA SER A 14 -5.63 20.16 5.79
C SER A 14 -7.02 20.22 6.41
N GLU A 15 -7.66 19.09 6.66
CA GLU A 15 -8.92 19.04 7.39
C GLU A 15 -8.74 19.50 8.84
N TYR A 16 -7.71 18.98 9.53
CA TYR A 16 -7.36 19.44 10.86
C TYR A 16 -6.96 20.92 10.85
N GLY A 17 -6.11 21.33 9.90
CA GLY A 17 -5.69 22.72 9.74
C GLY A 17 -6.86 23.68 9.47
N HIS A 18 -7.85 23.26 8.71
CA HIS A 18 -9.08 24.03 8.50
C HIS A 18 -9.91 24.12 9.78
N ASN A 19 -10.11 23.01 10.50
CA ASN A 19 -10.91 22.96 11.72
C ASN A 19 -10.34 23.82 12.86
N ILE A 20 -9.02 23.99 12.91
CA ILE A 20 -8.36 24.87 13.89
C ILE A 20 -8.06 26.27 13.35
N GLY A 21 -8.56 26.62 12.15
CA GLY A 21 -8.46 27.97 11.59
C GLY A 21 -7.12 28.33 10.95
N LEU A 22 -6.19 27.37 10.75
CA LEU A 22 -4.90 27.59 10.06
C LEU A 22 -5.04 27.67 8.53
N ILE A 23 -6.04 26.99 7.99
CA ILE A 23 -6.34 26.98 6.54
C ILE A 23 -7.66 27.71 6.33
N ASN A 24 -7.64 28.75 5.49
CA ASN A 24 -8.85 29.49 5.17
C ASN A 24 -9.78 28.67 4.27
N GLU A 25 -11.07 29.04 4.28
CA GLU A 25 -12.16 28.38 3.56
C GLU A 25 -11.88 28.26 2.04
N GLU A 26 -11.29 29.30 1.44
CA GLU A 26 -10.98 29.31 0.00
C GLU A 26 -9.96 28.24 -0.39
N LYS A 27 -8.86 28.13 0.39
CA LYS A 27 -7.82 27.10 0.17
C LYS A 27 -8.36 25.71 0.40
N TYR A 28 -9.21 25.54 1.42
CA TYR A 28 -9.82 24.25 1.73
C TYR A 28 -10.77 23.79 0.61
N LYS A 29 -11.61 24.70 0.08
CA LYS A 29 -12.46 24.40 -1.08
C LYS A 29 -11.67 24.06 -2.33
N LYS A 30 -10.57 24.75 -2.62
CA LYS A 30 -9.69 24.41 -3.74
C LYS A 30 -9.12 23.00 -3.62
N LEU A 31 -8.72 22.61 -2.41
CA LEU A 31 -8.24 21.26 -2.14
C LEU A 31 -9.33 20.21 -2.34
N GLN A 32 -10.53 20.45 -1.79
CA GLN A 32 -11.65 19.52 -1.95
C GLN A 32 -12.04 19.34 -3.42
N ASN A 33 -12.09 20.43 -4.19
CA ASN A 33 -12.35 20.36 -5.63
C ASN A 33 -11.29 19.53 -6.35
N LYS A 34 -9.99 19.72 -6.02
CA LYS A 34 -8.91 18.92 -6.60
C LYS A 34 -9.04 17.43 -6.29
N ILE A 35 -9.41 17.07 -5.05
CA ILE A 35 -9.62 15.67 -4.66
C ILE A 35 -10.77 15.07 -5.47
N LYS A 36 -11.87 15.82 -5.61
CA LYS A 36 -13.03 15.41 -6.39
C LYS A 36 -12.67 15.19 -7.87
N GLU A 37 -11.94 16.11 -8.49
CA GLU A 37 -11.46 15.98 -9.87
C GLU A 37 -10.56 14.74 -10.07
N ILE A 38 -9.71 14.44 -9.08
CA ILE A 38 -8.86 13.22 -9.10
C ILE A 38 -9.72 11.97 -9.10
N GLU A 39 -10.75 11.90 -8.27
CA GLU A 39 -11.64 10.74 -8.21
C GLU A 39 -12.49 10.61 -9.47
N GLU A 40 -13.02 11.70 -9.99
CA GLU A 40 -13.77 11.75 -11.24
C GLU A 40 -12.91 11.25 -12.41
N LEU A 41 -11.67 11.73 -12.54
CA LEU A 41 -10.76 11.29 -13.58
C LEU A 41 -10.41 9.79 -13.43
N LYS A 42 -10.16 9.29 -12.23
CA LYS A 42 -9.96 7.85 -11.99
C LYS A 42 -11.16 7.02 -12.44
N ASN A 43 -12.37 7.48 -12.15
CA ASN A 43 -13.59 6.80 -12.55
C ASN A 43 -13.78 6.87 -14.08
N LEU A 44 -13.50 8.02 -14.70
CA LEU A 44 -13.51 8.17 -16.15
C LEU A 44 -12.57 7.13 -16.82
N LEU A 45 -11.36 6.97 -16.31
CA LEU A 45 -10.39 5.98 -16.85
C LEU A 45 -10.83 4.54 -16.64
N LYS A 46 -11.53 4.22 -15.55
CA LYS A 46 -12.06 2.87 -15.27
C LYS A 46 -13.23 2.51 -16.16
N THR A 47 -14.11 3.45 -16.44
CA THR A 47 -15.32 3.22 -17.26
C THR A 47 -15.01 3.14 -18.74
N ASN A 48 -14.03 3.92 -19.21
CA ASN A 48 -13.63 3.92 -20.61
C ASN A 48 -12.69 2.75 -20.93
N LYS A 49 -13.07 1.96 -21.91
CA LYS A 49 -12.31 0.79 -22.38
C LYS A 49 -11.89 0.97 -23.83
N ILE A 50 -10.70 0.51 -24.14
CA ILE A 50 -10.22 0.38 -25.51
C ILE A 50 -10.42 -1.05 -25.99
N THR A 51 -10.73 -1.19 -27.29
CA THR A 51 -10.89 -2.49 -27.95
C THR A 51 -9.63 -2.85 -28.73
N PRO A 52 -9.33 -4.15 -28.94
CA PRO A 52 -8.14 -4.61 -29.67
C PRO A 52 -8.31 -4.45 -31.18
N THR A 53 -8.43 -3.22 -31.65
CA THR A 53 -8.44 -2.92 -33.09
C THR A 53 -7.02 -2.93 -33.67
N LYS A 54 -6.90 -3.03 -34.98
CA LYS A 54 -5.61 -2.96 -35.67
C LYS A 54 -4.92 -1.61 -35.38
N GLU A 55 -5.67 -0.52 -35.49
CA GLU A 55 -5.18 0.85 -35.20
C GLU A 55 -4.69 1.02 -33.75
N THR A 56 -5.47 0.51 -32.79
CA THR A 56 -5.08 0.54 -31.36
C THR A 56 -3.76 -0.21 -31.12
N ASN A 57 -3.61 -1.39 -31.71
CA ASN A 57 -2.40 -2.20 -31.54
C ASN A 57 -1.20 -1.63 -32.29
N GLU A 58 -1.39 -1.01 -33.44
CA GLU A 58 -0.34 -0.28 -34.16
C GLU A 58 0.14 0.94 -33.35
N PHE A 59 -0.78 1.68 -32.76
CA PHE A 59 -0.44 2.78 -31.89
C PHE A 59 0.32 2.31 -30.63
N LEU A 60 -0.12 1.24 -29.96
CA LEU A 60 0.58 0.68 -28.80
C LEU A 60 1.99 0.21 -29.17
N ASN A 61 2.17 -0.42 -30.33
CA ASN A 61 3.49 -0.80 -30.83
C ASN A 61 4.40 0.42 -31.06
N SER A 62 3.86 1.54 -31.55
CA SER A 62 4.64 2.77 -31.79
C SER A 62 5.24 3.36 -30.54
N ILE A 63 4.63 3.11 -29.37
CA ILE A 63 5.11 3.52 -28.04
C ILE A 63 5.82 2.40 -27.29
N ASN A 64 6.20 1.31 -27.97
CA ASN A 64 6.82 0.10 -27.41
C ASN A 64 6.00 -0.57 -26.29
N SER A 65 4.68 -0.44 -26.33
CA SER A 65 3.77 -1.12 -25.41
C SER A 65 3.22 -2.41 -25.99
N ALA A 66 2.98 -3.40 -25.14
CA ALA A 66 2.45 -4.69 -25.56
C ALA A 66 1.03 -4.55 -26.13
N GLN A 67 0.77 -5.29 -27.21
CA GLN A 67 -0.56 -5.37 -27.82
C GLN A 67 -1.61 -5.88 -26.84
N ILE A 68 -2.85 -5.47 -27.03
CA ILE A 68 -4.01 -5.97 -26.29
C ILE A 68 -4.75 -7.02 -27.12
N LYS A 69 -5.25 -8.06 -26.46
CA LYS A 69 -6.05 -9.14 -27.07
C LYS A 69 -7.54 -8.99 -26.75
N ASP A 70 -7.82 -8.42 -25.61
CA ASP A 70 -9.16 -8.20 -25.07
C ASP A 70 -9.37 -6.71 -24.74
N GLY A 71 -10.64 -6.32 -24.52
CA GLY A 71 -10.97 -4.97 -24.08
C GLY A 71 -10.29 -4.63 -22.75
N LEU A 72 -9.54 -3.52 -22.73
CA LEU A 72 -8.77 -3.07 -21.57
C LEU A 72 -9.25 -1.70 -21.12
N SER A 73 -9.40 -1.46 -19.81
CA SER A 73 -9.70 -0.14 -19.31
C SER A 73 -8.51 0.81 -19.50
N LEU A 74 -8.78 2.09 -19.71
CA LEU A 74 -7.71 3.09 -19.78
C LEU A 74 -6.94 3.18 -18.45
N TYR A 75 -7.60 2.87 -17.34
CA TYR A 75 -6.98 2.75 -16.02
C TYR A 75 -5.90 1.65 -16.00
N ASP A 76 -6.22 0.45 -16.49
CA ASP A 76 -5.26 -0.66 -16.53
C ASP A 76 -4.17 -0.43 -17.58
N LEU A 77 -4.49 0.27 -18.67
CA LEU A 77 -3.49 0.67 -19.66
C LEU A 77 -2.47 1.64 -19.06
N LEU A 78 -2.90 2.62 -18.26
CA LEU A 78 -2.03 3.60 -17.60
C LEU A 78 -1.09 2.98 -16.54
N ARG A 79 -1.40 1.79 -16.04
CA ARG A 79 -0.49 1.04 -15.14
C ARG A 79 0.80 0.59 -15.81
N ARG A 80 0.85 0.57 -17.14
CA ARG A 80 2.06 0.21 -17.89
C ARG A 80 3.08 1.35 -17.80
N PRO A 81 4.38 1.05 -17.56
CA PRO A 81 5.42 2.08 -17.39
C PRO A 81 5.53 3.05 -18.55
N GLU A 82 5.43 2.52 -19.78
CA GLU A 82 5.58 3.26 -21.03
C GLU A 82 4.38 4.13 -21.40
N VAL A 83 3.23 3.90 -20.78
CA VAL A 83 2.00 4.65 -21.04
C VAL A 83 1.90 5.84 -20.09
N THR A 84 1.63 7.02 -20.62
CA THR A 84 1.45 8.27 -19.86
C THR A 84 0.05 8.82 -20.04
N MET A 85 -0.32 9.82 -19.23
CA MET A 85 -1.60 10.51 -19.41
C MET A 85 -1.71 11.16 -20.80
N ASN A 86 -0.60 11.66 -21.35
CA ASN A 86 -0.58 12.18 -22.72
C ASN A 86 -0.84 11.12 -23.78
N THR A 87 -0.40 9.88 -23.56
CA THR A 87 -0.72 8.74 -24.40
C THR A 87 -2.22 8.45 -24.43
N LEU A 88 -2.90 8.59 -23.28
CA LEU A 88 -4.34 8.35 -23.16
C LEU A 88 -5.20 9.40 -23.88
N LYS A 89 -4.67 10.62 -24.07
CA LYS A 89 -5.36 11.68 -24.85
C LYS A 89 -5.58 11.29 -26.32
N HIS A 90 -4.89 10.27 -26.82
CA HIS A 90 -5.14 9.70 -28.13
C HIS A 90 -6.50 8.97 -28.20
N PHE A 91 -6.96 8.42 -27.09
CA PHE A 91 -8.18 7.61 -27.02
C PHE A 91 -9.39 8.37 -26.49
N ILE A 92 -9.18 9.32 -25.58
CA ILE A 92 -10.24 10.12 -24.96
C ILE A 92 -9.78 11.56 -24.73
N GLU A 93 -10.75 12.48 -24.69
CA GLU A 93 -10.54 13.83 -24.18
C GLU A 93 -10.48 13.82 -22.65
N ILE A 94 -9.48 14.49 -22.09
CA ILE A 94 -9.25 14.57 -20.63
C ILE A 94 -9.33 16.03 -20.20
N PRO A 95 -10.56 16.52 -19.83
CA PRO A 95 -10.82 17.93 -19.56
C PRO A 95 -10.42 18.33 -18.13
N TYR A 96 -9.29 17.84 -17.63
CA TYR A 96 -8.79 18.14 -16.30
C TYR A 96 -7.43 18.85 -16.37
N ASN A 97 -7.12 19.62 -15.34
CA ASN A 97 -5.84 20.33 -15.21
C ASN A 97 -4.65 19.33 -15.21
N GLU A 98 -3.53 19.75 -15.77
CA GLU A 98 -2.29 18.94 -15.83
C GLU A 98 -1.85 18.43 -14.46
N LEU A 99 -1.97 19.25 -13.41
CA LEU A 99 -1.65 18.85 -12.04
C LEU A 99 -2.54 17.69 -11.52
N VAL A 100 -3.81 17.65 -11.93
CA VAL A 100 -4.74 16.56 -11.61
C VAL A 100 -4.36 15.31 -12.42
N GLN A 101 -4.04 15.49 -13.70
CA GLN A 101 -3.62 14.40 -14.58
C GLN A 101 -2.34 13.73 -14.07
N GLU A 102 -1.32 14.51 -13.71
CA GLU A 102 -0.06 14.01 -13.15
C GLU A 102 -0.29 13.24 -11.85
N GLN A 103 -1.11 13.80 -10.94
CA GLN A 103 -1.43 13.15 -9.66
C GLN A 103 -2.14 11.81 -9.86
N VAL A 104 -3.07 11.74 -10.82
CA VAL A 104 -3.77 10.48 -11.16
C VAL A 104 -2.80 9.47 -11.77
N GLU A 105 -1.93 9.88 -12.69
CA GLU A 105 -0.92 9.02 -13.30
C GLU A 105 0.00 8.41 -12.24
N ILE A 106 0.57 9.24 -11.36
CA ILE A 106 1.43 8.79 -10.26
C ILE A 106 0.66 7.81 -9.37
N SER A 107 -0.55 8.15 -8.94
CA SER A 107 -1.32 7.32 -8.03
C SER A 107 -1.65 5.94 -8.61
N ILE A 108 -1.91 5.85 -9.92
CA ILE A 108 -2.23 4.59 -10.61
C ILE A 108 -0.97 3.73 -10.79
N LYS A 109 0.14 4.33 -11.21
CA LYS A 109 1.41 3.61 -11.40
C LYS A 109 1.97 3.06 -10.09
N TYR A 110 1.84 3.80 -8.99
CA TYR A 110 2.33 3.38 -7.68
C TYR A 110 1.33 2.56 -6.86
N GLU A 111 0.08 2.38 -7.31
CA GLU A 111 -0.96 1.65 -6.58
C GLU A 111 -0.51 0.26 -6.11
N GLY A 112 0.20 -0.48 -6.96
CA GLY A 112 0.69 -1.82 -6.62
C GLY A 112 1.72 -1.81 -5.49
N TYR A 113 2.62 -0.82 -5.49
CA TYR A 113 3.62 -0.65 -4.43
C TYR A 113 2.98 -0.22 -3.12
N ILE A 114 2.03 0.71 -3.18
CA ILE A 114 1.27 1.17 -2.00
C ILE A 114 0.52 0.01 -1.36
N LYS A 115 -0.23 -0.77 -2.14
CA LYS A 115 -0.95 -1.96 -1.64
C LYS A 115 -0.02 -3.01 -1.02
N LYS A 116 1.19 -3.17 -1.56
CA LYS A 116 2.18 -4.08 -0.98
C LYS A 116 2.68 -3.55 0.36
N ALA A 117 3.04 -2.27 0.43
CA ALA A 117 3.50 -1.63 1.66
C ALA A 117 2.41 -1.63 2.75
N GLU A 118 1.15 -1.37 2.38
CA GLU A 118 -0.01 -1.46 3.30
C GLU A 118 -0.14 -2.87 3.90
N LYS A 119 -0.05 -3.91 3.08
CA LYS A 119 -0.10 -5.31 3.56
C LYS A 119 1.07 -5.66 4.48
N GLU A 120 2.26 -5.14 4.20
CA GLU A 120 3.43 -5.34 5.06
C GLU A 120 3.26 -4.62 6.40
N ALA A 121 2.77 -3.37 6.38
CA ALA A 121 2.46 -2.61 7.58
C ALA A 121 1.36 -3.28 8.42
N GLU A 122 0.30 -3.77 7.79
CA GLU A 122 -0.76 -4.51 8.47
C GLU A 122 -0.25 -5.80 9.12
N LYS A 123 0.62 -6.55 8.43
CA LYS A 123 1.28 -7.73 9.02
C LYS A 123 2.12 -7.35 10.24
N MET A 124 2.87 -6.26 10.16
CA MET A 124 3.67 -5.77 11.29
C MET A 124 2.78 -5.38 12.48
N LEU A 125 1.70 -4.64 12.26
CA LEU A 125 0.73 -4.30 13.30
C LEU A 125 0.10 -5.55 13.92
N ASN A 126 -0.23 -6.55 13.11
CA ASN A 126 -0.74 -7.83 13.60
C ASN A 126 0.29 -8.59 14.46
N LEU A 127 1.57 -8.50 14.12
CA LEU A 127 2.66 -9.09 14.93
C LEU A 127 2.86 -8.30 16.23
N GLU A 128 2.79 -6.96 16.19
CA GLU A 128 2.85 -6.11 17.39
C GLU A 128 1.78 -6.48 18.43
N ASN A 129 0.58 -6.76 17.95
CA ASN A 129 -0.57 -7.08 18.80
C ASN A 129 -0.58 -8.54 19.29
N LYS A 130 0.21 -9.44 18.71
CA LYS A 130 0.32 -10.83 19.17
C LYS A 130 1.10 -10.89 20.48
N LYS A 131 0.37 -11.16 21.56
CA LYS A 131 0.95 -11.30 22.90
C LYS A 131 1.73 -12.62 23.03
N ILE A 132 2.80 -12.56 23.80
CA ILE A 132 3.53 -13.72 24.28
C ILE A 132 3.10 -13.95 25.71
N PRO A 133 2.60 -15.15 26.09
CA PRO A 133 2.23 -15.46 27.46
C PRO A 133 3.42 -15.31 28.41
N GLU A 134 3.16 -14.82 29.62
CA GLU A 134 4.22 -14.60 30.63
C GLU A 134 4.86 -15.92 31.10
N ASP A 135 4.10 -17.01 31.05
CA ASP A 135 4.52 -18.35 31.45
C ASP A 135 5.26 -19.13 30.37
N ILE A 136 5.56 -18.52 29.21
CA ILE A 136 6.27 -19.18 28.13
C ILE A 136 7.63 -19.72 28.57
N ASP A 137 7.86 -21.00 28.30
CA ASP A 137 9.15 -21.65 28.54
C ASP A 137 9.93 -21.78 27.23
N TYR A 138 10.89 -20.88 27.02
CA TYR A 138 11.74 -20.88 25.83
C TYR A 138 12.66 -22.10 25.70
N ASP A 139 12.88 -22.86 26.79
CA ASP A 139 13.68 -24.10 26.72
C ASP A 139 12.95 -25.23 26.03
N LYS A 140 11.63 -25.25 26.12
CA LYS A 140 10.78 -26.23 25.46
C LYS A 140 10.62 -25.99 23.96
N ILE A 141 11.04 -24.81 23.47
CA ILE A 141 10.94 -24.51 22.05
C ILE A 141 12.10 -25.16 21.32
N HIS A 142 11.79 -26.22 20.56
CA HIS A 142 12.78 -26.90 19.71
C HIS A 142 13.17 -26.02 18.52
N ASN A 143 14.43 -26.16 18.07
CA ASN A 143 15.01 -25.46 16.92
C ASN A 143 15.15 -23.94 17.07
N LEU A 144 14.92 -23.37 18.25
CA LEU A 144 15.23 -21.98 18.54
C LEU A 144 16.74 -21.81 18.74
N ALA A 145 17.35 -20.82 18.08
CA ALA A 145 18.77 -20.54 18.21
C ALA A 145 19.15 -20.29 19.68
N SER A 146 20.31 -20.78 20.12
CA SER A 146 20.75 -20.65 21.52
C SER A 146 20.87 -19.19 21.96
N GLU A 147 21.38 -18.32 21.08
CA GLU A 147 21.47 -16.88 21.32
C GLU A 147 20.06 -16.25 21.46
N ALA A 148 19.14 -16.54 20.52
CA ALA A 148 17.77 -16.06 20.59
C ALA A 148 17.08 -16.52 21.88
N LYS A 149 17.25 -17.79 22.27
CA LYS A 149 16.73 -18.34 23.51
C LYS A 149 17.22 -17.59 24.75
N GLN A 150 18.53 -17.33 24.81
CA GLN A 150 19.12 -16.56 25.91
C GLN A 150 18.55 -15.14 25.96
N LYS A 151 18.51 -14.43 24.83
CA LYS A 151 18.01 -13.06 24.74
C LYS A 151 16.52 -12.94 25.08
N LEU A 152 15.71 -13.87 24.61
CA LEU A 152 14.28 -13.91 24.93
C LEU A 152 13.99 -14.16 26.42
N LYS A 153 14.82 -14.99 27.09
CA LYS A 153 14.74 -15.20 28.52
C LYS A 153 15.15 -13.96 29.33
N GLU A 154 16.18 -13.25 28.87
CA GLU A 154 16.69 -12.05 29.49
C GLU A 154 15.69 -10.89 29.41
N VAL A 155 15.15 -10.63 28.21
CA VAL A 155 14.28 -9.48 27.91
C VAL A 155 12.82 -9.73 28.28
N ARG A 156 12.34 -10.99 28.18
CA ARG A 156 10.93 -11.38 28.45
C ARG A 156 9.93 -10.51 27.67
N PRO A 157 9.98 -10.50 26.32
CA PRO A 157 9.10 -9.68 25.54
C PRO A 157 7.63 -10.08 25.73
N THR A 158 6.72 -9.11 25.80
CA THR A 158 5.28 -9.32 26.00
C THR A 158 4.53 -9.47 24.69
N SER A 159 5.18 -9.22 23.55
CA SER A 159 4.59 -9.40 22.20
C SER A 159 5.62 -9.88 21.20
N ILE A 160 5.12 -10.47 20.12
CA ILE A 160 5.96 -10.87 18.97
C ILE A 160 6.67 -9.65 18.37
N GLY A 161 6.00 -8.49 18.29
CA GLY A 161 6.63 -7.26 17.82
C GLY A 161 7.81 -6.82 18.69
N GLN A 162 7.74 -6.97 20.00
CA GLN A 162 8.89 -6.72 20.89
C GLN A 162 10.00 -7.75 20.65
N ALA A 163 9.65 -9.03 20.48
CA ALA A 163 10.63 -10.09 20.25
C ALA A 163 11.45 -9.87 18.96
N ILE A 164 10.81 -9.39 17.88
CA ILE A 164 11.48 -9.07 16.60
C ILE A 164 12.56 -8.00 16.75
N ARG A 165 12.40 -7.06 17.69
CA ARG A 165 13.34 -5.95 17.90
C ARG A 165 14.53 -6.30 18.77
N ILE A 166 14.57 -7.50 19.34
CA ILE A 166 15.68 -7.95 20.18
C ILE A 166 16.88 -8.33 19.29
N SER A 167 18.02 -7.71 19.51
CA SER A 167 19.26 -8.09 18.83
C SER A 167 19.63 -9.54 19.15
N GLY A 168 19.93 -10.33 18.12
CA GLY A 168 20.20 -11.78 18.25
C GLY A 168 18.97 -12.67 18.04
N VAL A 169 17.76 -12.09 17.83
CA VAL A 169 16.56 -12.81 17.43
C VAL A 169 16.30 -12.56 15.95
N ASN A 170 16.29 -13.61 15.15
CA ASN A 170 16.10 -13.51 13.69
C ASN A 170 14.66 -13.88 13.26
N PRO A 171 14.25 -13.60 12.01
CA PRO A 171 12.92 -13.92 11.53
C PRO A 171 12.55 -15.41 11.56
N ALA A 172 13.54 -16.31 11.47
CA ALA A 172 13.31 -17.74 11.59
C ALA A 172 12.94 -18.12 13.04
N ASP A 173 13.63 -17.54 14.02
CA ASP A 173 13.31 -17.73 15.44
C ASP A 173 11.88 -17.27 15.76
N ILE A 174 11.47 -16.13 15.23
CA ILE A 174 10.10 -15.61 15.37
C ILE A 174 9.07 -16.57 14.78
N SER A 175 9.36 -17.14 13.61
CA SER A 175 8.48 -18.12 12.97
C SER A 175 8.33 -19.38 13.85
N ILE A 176 9.40 -19.84 14.46
CA ILE A 176 9.41 -21.00 15.38
C ILE A 176 8.56 -20.68 16.63
N ILE A 177 8.75 -19.50 17.23
CA ILE A 177 7.95 -19.06 18.39
C ILE A 177 6.47 -19.00 18.03
N MET A 178 6.12 -18.43 16.87
CA MET A 178 4.74 -18.34 16.43
C MET A 178 4.09 -19.72 16.24
N ILE A 179 4.81 -20.69 15.69
CA ILE A 179 4.35 -22.07 15.54
C ILE A 179 4.14 -22.71 16.92
N TYR A 180 5.09 -22.53 17.84
CA TYR A 180 5.00 -23.04 19.21
C TYR A 180 3.80 -22.45 19.94
N LEU A 181 3.62 -21.13 19.91
CA LEU A 181 2.49 -20.47 20.53
C LEU A 181 1.14 -20.96 19.96
N LYS A 182 1.06 -21.14 18.65
CA LYS A 182 -0.15 -21.68 18.01
C LYS A 182 -0.45 -23.12 18.46
N LYS A 183 0.57 -23.93 18.70
CA LYS A 183 0.42 -25.33 19.10
C LYS A 183 0.02 -25.47 20.57
N GLU A 184 0.69 -24.76 21.46
CA GLU A 184 0.53 -24.93 22.91
C GLU A 184 -0.56 -24.02 23.52
N TYR A 185 -0.80 -22.84 22.93
CA TYR A 185 -1.74 -21.83 23.43
C TYR A 185 -2.93 -21.59 22.48
N ASN A 186 -3.42 -22.62 21.80
CA ASN A 186 -4.33 -22.60 20.64
C ASN A 186 -5.68 -21.86 20.82
N HIS A 187 -6.02 -21.37 22.01
CA HIS A 187 -7.29 -20.68 22.30
C HIS A 187 -7.21 -19.15 22.32
N GLU A 188 -6.03 -18.53 22.31
CA GLU A 188 -5.86 -17.08 22.47
C GLU A 188 -5.39 -16.34 21.21
N PHE A 189 -5.15 -17.03 20.09
CA PHE A 189 -4.62 -16.45 18.87
C PHE A 189 -5.67 -16.21 17.76
N LYS A 190 -6.87 -15.79 18.15
CA LYS A 190 -7.86 -15.30 17.17
C LYS A 190 -7.79 -13.80 17.00
#